data_f84433e6045ae36db2c1dd84d7dd4e53
#
_entry.id   f84433e6045ae36db2c1dd84d7dd4e53
#
_cell.length_a   1.000
_cell.length_b   1.000
_cell.length_c   1.000
_cell.angle_alpha   90.00
_cell.angle_beta   90.00
_cell.angle_gamma   90.00
#
_symmetry.space_group_name_H-M   'P 1'
#
loop_
_entity.id
_entity.type
_entity.pdbx_description
1 polymer ?
#
loop_
_entity_poly.entity_id
_entity_poly.type
_entity_poly.pdbx_seq_one_letter_code
_entity_poly.pdbx_strand_id
1 'polypeptide(L)'
;MQMTFRTSLTLCAAAVLMVACGKKEEPAPAAAPAAAPVAAAPASAPPPAPAANVVKIGHVGPTSGAIAHLGKDNENGAKMAIEELNAKGITLGGQKVTLELMAEDDAGDPKQGTAVATKLVDAKVVGVIGHLNSGTSIPASAIYSAAGIPQISPSATNPKFTRQGFKTTFRVVADDVHLGSTLGKYAVATLKGKSIGVIDDRTAYGQGVAEEFEKAVKAAGGKIAGHEFTTDKATDFNAILTTLKGKKVDVVFFGGMDAVAGPMIKQMAQLGIKAKFMGGDGICSSELPKLAGDAMKDDQVFCAEAGGVEGEQKAGMEKFKTDFKAKYNADVQVYAPYVYDAMNVLVAAMVKADSSDPAKYLPVLAATTDYKGVTGNISFDEKGDIKNGALTLMTYKGGKRTELAVIR
;
A
#
# COMPACT_ATOMS: atom_id res chain seq x y z
N MET A 1 44.08 -3.00 37.89
CA MET A 1 44.99 -4.13 37.68
C MET A 1 45.27 -4.20 36.20
N GLN A 2 46.47 -3.80 35.83
CA GLN A 2 47.00 -3.69 34.45
C GLN A 2 47.34 -5.07 33.90
N MET A 3 47.28 -5.24 32.59
CA MET A 3 48.26 -5.93 31.72
C MET A 3 47.66 -6.03 30.32
N THR A 4 48.11 -5.25 29.38
CA THR A 4 49.30 -5.23 28.48
C THR A 4 49.23 -6.21 27.31
N PHE A 5 49.17 -5.60 26.12
CA PHE A 5 49.90 -5.86 24.86
C PHE A 5 50.20 -7.29 24.37
N ARG A 6 49.89 -7.58 23.09
CA ARG A 6 50.97 -7.94 22.13
C ARG A 6 50.47 -7.84 20.67
N THR A 7 51.16 -6.96 19.97
CA THR A 7 51.33 -6.85 18.51
C THR A 7 52.15 -8.01 17.95
N SER A 8 51.90 -8.41 16.73
CA SER A 8 52.90 -9.06 15.86
C SER A 8 52.69 -8.69 14.40
N LEU A 9 53.63 -7.93 13.91
CA LEU A 9 53.95 -7.54 12.56
C LEU A 9 54.85 -8.60 11.95
N THR A 10 54.62 -9.05 10.70
CA THR A 10 55.70 -9.70 9.93
C THR A 10 55.61 -9.31 8.46
N LEU A 11 56.68 -8.69 8.02
CA LEU A 11 57.07 -8.21 6.71
C LEU A 11 57.98 -9.26 6.06
N CYS A 12 58.05 -9.38 4.73
CA CYS A 12 59.17 -9.71 3.85
C CYS A 12 58.64 -10.07 2.47
N ALA A 13 58.77 -9.34 1.43
CA ALA A 13 59.87 -8.87 0.57
C ALA A 13 60.69 -10.01 -0.08
N ALA A 14 60.66 -10.08 -1.41
CA ALA A 14 61.83 -9.84 -2.26
C ALA A 14 61.64 -10.36 -3.69
N ALA A 15 62.07 -9.54 -4.59
CA ALA A 15 62.15 -9.70 -6.04
C ALA A 15 63.33 -10.57 -6.47
N VAL A 16 63.25 -11.19 -7.67
CA VAL A 16 64.44 -11.48 -8.51
C VAL A 16 64.07 -11.33 -9.99
N LEU A 17 64.81 -10.43 -10.62
CA LEU A 17 64.98 -10.25 -12.06
C LEU A 17 65.95 -11.31 -12.61
N MET A 18 65.69 -11.87 -13.80
CA MET A 18 66.75 -12.38 -14.67
C MET A 18 66.49 -11.99 -16.12
N VAL A 19 67.50 -11.32 -16.64
CA VAL A 19 67.74 -10.96 -18.01
C VAL A 19 68.53 -12.11 -18.69
N ALA A 20 68.15 -12.47 -19.90
CA ALA A 20 69.08 -13.20 -20.79
C ALA A 20 68.92 -12.71 -22.23
N CYS A 21 70.00 -12.17 -22.76
CA CYS A 21 70.24 -11.80 -24.13
C CYS A 21 70.51 -13.00 -25.03
N GLY A 22 70.18 -12.90 -26.31
CA GLY A 22 70.79 -13.76 -27.27
C GLY A 22 70.20 -13.77 -28.66
N LYS A 23 70.81 -12.99 -29.54
CA LYS A 23 71.12 -13.16 -30.98
C LYS A 23 70.11 -12.86 -32.06
N LYS A 24 70.53 -11.91 -32.86
CA LYS A 24 70.11 -11.59 -34.22
C LYS A 24 70.39 -12.69 -35.22
N GLU A 25 69.50 -12.94 -36.15
CA GLU A 25 69.78 -13.43 -37.50
C GLU A 25 69.00 -12.65 -38.51
N GLU A 26 69.62 -12.34 -39.65
CA GLU A 26 69.17 -11.45 -40.73
C GLU A 26 68.49 -12.24 -41.83
N PRO A 27 67.76 -11.61 -42.77
CA PRO A 27 66.59 -12.18 -43.38
C PRO A 27 66.82 -12.73 -44.81
N ALA A 28 65.97 -13.64 -45.25
CA ALA A 28 65.84 -14.11 -46.64
C ALA A 28 64.67 -13.41 -47.38
N PRO A 29 64.71 -13.23 -48.71
CA PRO A 29 63.95 -12.25 -49.42
C PRO A 29 62.51 -12.68 -49.72
N ALA A 30 61.67 -11.61 -49.82
CA ALA A 30 60.23 -11.62 -49.98
C ALA A 30 59.73 -12.27 -51.27
N ALA A 31 58.68 -13.09 -51.15
CA ALA A 31 57.80 -13.44 -52.26
C ALA A 31 56.65 -12.44 -52.36
N ALA A 32 56.24 -12.10 -53.59
CA ALA A 32 55.18 -11.10 -53.92
C ALA A 32 53.83 -11.47 -53.33
N PRO A 33 52.99 -10.48 -52.90
CA PRO A 33 51.73 -10.75 -52.29
C PRO A 33 50.64 -11.12 -53.29
N ALA A 34 49.91 -12.18 -53.00
CA ALA A 34 48.65 -12.49 -53.67
C ALA A 34 47.57 -11.51 -53.21
N ALA A 35 46.76 -11.05 -54.13
CA ALA A 35 45.66 -10.10 -53.88
C ALA A 35 44.67 -10.67 -52.85
N ALA A 36 44.51 -9.93 -51.75
CA ALA A 36 43.50 -10.23 -50.73
C ALA A 36 42.08 -9.98 -51.25
N PRO A 37 41.09 -10.79 -50.90
CA PRO A 37 39.70 -10.53 -51.23
C PRO A 37 39.22 -9.25 -50.53
N VAL A 38 38.56 -8.37 -51.25
CA VAL A 38 37.95 -7.16 -50.70
C VAL A 38 36.91 -7.57 -49.67
N ALA A 39 37.17 -7.28 -48.39
CA ALA A 39 36.21 -7.44 -47.32
C ALA A 39 35.01 -6.51 -47.59
N ALA A 40 33.81 -7.08 -47.66
CA ALA A 40 32.58 -6.31 -47.69
C ALA A 40 32.51 -5.40 -46.46
N ALA A 41 32.19 -4.11 -46.69
CA ALA A 41 32.00 -3.15 -45.62
C ALA A 41 30.92 -3.68 -44.62
N PRO A 42 31.15 -3.54 -43.29
CA PRO A 42 30.15 -3.97 -42.33
C PRO A 42 28.86 -3.19 -42.55
N ALA A 43 27.74 -3.90 -42.69
CA ALA A 43 26.41 -3.29 -42.76
C ALA A 43 26.27 -2.36 -41.56
N SER A 44 25.90 -1.12 -41.78
CA SER A 44 25.63 -0.16 -40.71
C SER A 44 24.61 -0.74 -39.74
N ALA A 45 24.97 -0.75 -38.47
CA ALA A 45 24.04 -1.15 -37.42
C ALA A 45 22.75 -0.33 -37.55
N PRO A 46 21.57 -0.90 -37.33
CA PRO A 46 20.34 -0.14 -37.34
C PRO A 46 20.46 1.02 -36.33
N PRO A 47 19.88 2.20 -36.62
CA PRO A 47 19.91 3.31 -35.68
C PRO A 47 19.36 2.88 -34.34
N PRO A 48 19.94 3.34 -33.22
CA PRO A 48 19.43 3.02 -31.89
C PRO A 48 17.95 3.41 -31.85
N ALA A 49 17.12 2.51 -31.31
CA ALA A 49 15.72 2.80 -31.08
C ALA A 49 15.61 4.12 -30.30
N PRO A 50 14.66 5.01 -30.63
CA PRO A 50 14.49 6.27 -29.92
C PRO A 50 14.35 5.95 -28.43
N ALA A 51 15.09 6.70 -27.59
CA ALA A 51 15.04 6.54 -26.15
C ALA A 51 13.58 6.58 -25.70
N ALA A 52 13.12 5.52 -25.04
CA ALA A 52 11.75 5.45 -24.57
C ALA A 52 11.52 6.62 -23.62
N ASN A 53 10.51 7.45 -23.88
CA ASN A 53 10.08 8.50 -22.95
C ASN A 53 9.51 7.81 -21.72
N VAL A 54 10.29 7.73 -20.64
CA VAL A 54 9.91 7.07 -19.39
C VAL A 54 9.17 8.05 -18.50
N VAL A 55 7.99 7.66 -18.05
CA VAL A 55 7.19 8.38 -17.06
C VAL A 55 7.21 7.60 -15.76
N LYS A 56 7.84 8.16 -14.71
CA LYS A 56 8.01 7.52 -13.41
C LYS A 56 6.83 7.79 -12.50
N ILE A 57 6.21 6.74 -11.98
CA ILE A 57 5.13 6.82 -10.99
C ILE A 57 5.60 6.14 -9.71
N GLY A 58 5.47 6.83 -8.57
CA GLY A 58 5.81 6.29 -7.27
C GLY A 58 4.71 5.37 -6.74
N HIS A 59 5.12 4.33 -6.02
CA HIS A 59 4.24 3.53 -5.17
C HIS A 59 4.89 3.36 -3.80
N VAL A 60 4.10 3.49 -2.72
CA VAL A 60 4.60 3.34 -1.36
C VAL A 60 3.63 2.55 -0.51
N GLY A 61 4.15 1.56 0.18
CA GLY A 61 3.43 0.77 1.18
C GLY A 61 4.41 -0.04 2.04
N PRO A 62 3.96 -0.59 3.18
CA PRO A 62 4.80 -1.36 4.10
C PRO A 62 5.06 -2.76 3.55
N THR A 63 6.08 -2.92 2.70
CA THR A 63 6.45 -4.23 2.13
C THR A 63 7.34 -5.07 3.04
N SER A 64 7.74 -4.50 4.19
CA SER A 64 8.41 -5.17 5.30
C SER A 64 7.62 -5.02 6.61
N GLY A 65 8.03 -5.74 7.67
CA GLY A 65 7.39 -5.70 8.99
C GLY A 65 6.11 -6.54 9.11
N ALA A 66 5.36 -6.29 10.19
CA ALA A 66 4.23 -7.13 10.59
C ALA A 66 3.04 -7.11 9.61
N ILE A 67 2.88 -6.03 8.86
CA ILE A 67 1.81 -5.84 7.86
C ILE A 67 2.32 -5.91 6.41
N ALA A 68 3.47 -6.55 6.19
CA ALA A 68 4.09 -6.68 4.87
C ALA A 68 3.17 -7.34 3.82
N HIS A 69 2.28 -8.22 4.25
CA HIS A 69 1.29 -8.86 3.37
C HIS A 69 0.34 -7.83 2.74
N LEU A 70 -0.05 -6.78 3.46
CA LEU A 70 -0.87 -5.69 2.93
C LEU A 70 -0.09 -4.78 1.98
N GLY A 71 1.16 -4.46 2.31
CA GLY A 71 2.03 -3.66 1.43
C GLY A 71 2.35 -4.37 0.12
N LYS A 72 2.60 -5.69 0.18
CA LYS A 72 2.82 -6.51 -1.03
C LYS A 72 1.57 -6.67 -1.88
N ASP A 73 0.39 -6.77 -1.25
CA ASP A 73 -0.91 -6.72 -1.93
C ASP A 73 -1.03 -5.42 -2.76
N ASN A 74 -0.71 -4.27 -2.14
CA ASN A 74 -0.71 -2.97 -2.79
C ASN A 74 0.29 -2.91 -3.95
N GLU A 75 1.53 -3.31 -3.72
CA GLU A 75 2.58 -3.30 -4.73
C GLU A 75 2.22 -4.15 -5.95
N ASN A 76 1.63 -5.33 -5.72
CA ASN A 76 1.16 -6.20 -6.79
C ASN A 76 0.01 -5.57 -7.59
N GLY A 77 -0.92 -4.88 -6.92
CA GLY A 77 -1.97 -4.10 -7.59
C GLY A 77 -1.40 -3.01 -8.49
N ALA A 78 -0.39 -2.27 -8.02
CA ALA A 78 0.31 -1.25 -8.78
C ALA A 78 1.06 -1.84 -9.99
N LYS A 79 1.79 -2.93 -9.80
CA LYS A 79 2.49 -3.65 -10.88
C LYS A 79 1.52 -4.12 -11.96
N MET A 80 0.40 -4.73 -11.55
CA MET A 80 -0.61 -5.22 -12.50
C MET A 80 -1.16 -4.08 -13.35
N ALA A 81 -1.49 -2.94 -12.76
CA ALA A 81 -1.98 -1.77 -13.49
C ALA A 81 -0.94 -1.22 -14.47
N ILE A 82 0.31 -1.03 -14.04
CA ILE A 82 1.39 -0.50 -14.88
C ILE A 82 1.67 -1.43 -16.08
N GLU A 83 1.71 -2.72 -15.87
CA GLU A 83 1.95 -3.68 -16.95
C GLU A 83 0.81 -3.66 -17.98
N GLU A 84 -0.44 -3.64 -17.54
CA GLU A 84 -1.59 -3.57 -18.44
C GLU A 84 -1.65 -2.23 -19.21
N LEU A 85 -1.34 -1.11 -18.53
CA LEU A 85 -1.29 0.21 -19.16
C LEU A 85 -0.18 0.27 -20.22
N ASN A 86 1.01 -0.26 -19.91
CA ASN A 86 2.11 -0.35 -20.87
C ASN A 86 1.77 -1.27 -22.05
N ALA A 87 1.08 -2.40 -21.81
CA ALA A 87 0.65 -3.30 -22.87
C ALA A 87 -0.39 -2.66 -23.81
N LYS A 88 -1.30 -1.81 -23.27
CA LYS A 88 -2.24 -1.02 -24.09
C LYS A 88 -1.55 0.05 -24.92
N GLY A 89 -0.38 0.51 -24.47
CA GLY A 89 0.36 1.61 -25.08
C GLY A 89 -0.21 2.98 -24.69
N ILE A 90 0.62 3.80 -24.08
CA ILE A 90 0.25 5.16 -23.65
C ILE A 90 0.96 6.18 -24.55
N THR A 91 0.21 7.18 -24.99
CA THR A 91 0.75 8.32 -25.76
C THR A 91 0.45 9.59 -24.99
N LEU A 92 1.46 10.43 -24.79
CA LEU A 92 1.37 11.74 -24.15
C LEU A 92 2.17 12.76 -24.98
N GLY A 93 1.58 13.91 -25.27
CA GLY A 93 2.22 14.93 -26.12
C GLY A 93 2.57 14.41 -27.51
N GLY A 94 1.75 13.50 -28.05
CA GLY A 94 1.99 12.88 -29.37
C GLY A 94 3.11 11.83 -29.40
N GLN A 95 3.70 11.49 -28.25
CA GLN A 95 4.80 10.52 -28.14
C GLN A 95 4.41 9.30 -27.31
N LYS A 96 4.83 8.12 -27.75
CA LYS A 96 4.71 6.90 -26.93
C LYS A 96 5.56 7.04 -25.68
N VAL A 97 4.99 6.68 -24.53
CA VAL A 97 5.68 6.65 -23.23
C VAL A 97 5.65 5.25 -22.64
N THR A 98 6.63 4.96 -21.80
CA THR A 98 6.65 3.77 -20.95
C THR A 98 6.51 4.21 -19.51
N LEU A 99 5.54 3.63 -18.79
CA LEU A 99 5.35 3.87 -17.37
C LEU A 99 6.34 3.01 -16.58
N GLU A 100 7.09 3.63 -15.69
CA GLU A 100 8.01 2.96 -14.76
C GLU A 100 7.48 3.09 -13.34
N LEU A 101 7.33 1.96 -12.63
CA LEU A 101 6.93 1.94 -11.23
C LEU A 101 8.15 2.07 -10.33
N MET A 102 8.19 3.11 -9.52
CA MET A 102 9.16 3.27 -8.43
C MET A 102 8.51 2.89 -7.11
N ALA A 103 8.68 1.63 -6.71
CA ALA A 103 8.10 1.09 -5.48
C ALA A 103 9.06 1.25 -4.30
N GLU A 104 8.57 1.78 -3.18
CA GLU A 104 9.32 2.02 -1.96
C GLU A 104 8.61 1.45 -0.74
N ASP A 105 9.39 1.00 0.23
CA ASP A 105 8.93 0.47 1.51
C ASP A 105 8.98 1.56 2.59
N ASP A 106 7.83 1.89 3.17
CA ASP A 106 7.76 2.79 4.33
C ASP A 106 7.65 2.05 5.67
N ALA A 107 7.66 0.71 5.66
CA ALA A 107 7.53 -0.16 6.83
C ALA A 107 6.35 0.19 7.77
N GLY A 108 5.38 1.00 7.31
CA GLY A 108 4.31 1.58 8.13
C GLY A 108 4.80 2.63 9.15
N ASP A 109 6.05 3.07 9.06
CA ASP A 109 6.67 4.04 9.96
C ASP A 109 6.59 5.47 9.39
N PRO A 110 6.03 6.46 10.12
CA PRO A 110 5.88 7.84 9.63
C PRO A 110 7.20 8.52 9.24
N LYS A 111 8.32 8.21 9.91
CA LYS A 111 9.63 8.78 9.58
C LYS A 111 10.16 8.17 8.29
N GLN A 112 10.05 6.86 8.14
CA GLN A 112 10.39 6.18 6.90
C GLN A 112 9.50 6.67 5.76
N GLY A 113 8.19 6.85 6.01
CA GLY A 113 7.25 7.42 5.05
C GLY A 113 7.68 8.78 4.51
N THR A 114 8.17 9.69 5.36
CA THR A 114 8.69 10.99 4.92
C THR A 114 10.02 10.87 4.17
N ALA A 115 10.89 9.95 4.58
CA ALA A 115 12.15 9.72 3.90
C ALA A 115 11.95 9.18 2.48
N VAL A 116 11.07 8.19 2.28
CA VAL A 116 10.77 7.67 0.95
C VAL A 116 10.00 8.67 0.09
N ALA A 117 9.15 9.53 0.70
CA ALA A 117 8.50 10.60 -0.04
C ALA A 117 9.53 11.58 -0.63
N THR A 118 10.52 11.99 0.16
CA THR A 118 11.63 12.82 -0.33
C THR A 118 12.40 12.13 -1.45
N LYS A 119 12.73 10.84 -1.29
CA LYS A 119 13.41 10.04 -2.31
C LYS A 119 12.65 10.00 -3.64
N LEU A 120 11.33 9.84 -3.60
CA LEU A 120 10.49 9.82 -4.81
C LEU A 120 10.41 11.20 -5.49
N VAL A 121 10.37 12.29 -4.70
CA VAL A 121 10.45 13.66 -5.22
C VAL A 121 11.79 13.87 -5.94
N ASP A 122 12.90 13.48 -5.33
CA ASP A 122 14.25 13.59 -5.92
C ASP A 122 14.40 12.75 -7.19
N ALA A 123 13.74 11.58 -7.22
CA ALA A 123 13.67 10.72 -8.40
C ALA A 123 12.77 11.26 -9.52
N LYS A 124 12.09 12.39 -9.28
CA LYS A 124 11.20 13.09 -10.22
C LYS A 124 10.03 12.23 -10.69
N VAL A 125 9.39 11.50 -9.75
CA VAL A 125 8.12 10.87 -10.06
C VAL A 125 7.07 11.94 -10.36
N VAL A 126 6.16 11.64 -11.26
CA VAL A 126 5.13 12.60 -11.66
C VAL A 126 3.82 12.43 -10.90
N GLY A 127 3.65 11.37 -10.15
CA GLY A 127 2.51 11.08 -9.29
C GLY A 127 2.84 9.93 -8.34
N VAL A 128 2.09 9.77 -7.26
CA VAL A 128 2.31 8.72 -6.26
C VAL A 128 1.00 8.01 -5.92
N ILE A 129 1.01 6.68 -5.97
CA ILE A 129 -0.06 5.82 -5.45
C ILE A 129 0.40 5.26 -4.11
N GLY A 130 -0.26 5.64 -3.06
CA GLY A 130 0.15 5.35 -1.67
C GLY A 130 0.03 6.61 -0.79
N HIS A 131 0.54 6.59 0.38
CA HIS A 131 0.99 5.47 1.19
C HIS A 131 -0.21 4.61 1.65
N LEU A 132 0.06 3.42 2.22
CA LEU A 132 -1.01 2.58 2.73
C LEU A 132 -1.61 3.17 4.01
N ASN A 133 -0.78 3.39 5.02
CA ASN A 133 -1.23 3.80 6.34
C ASN A 133 -1.51 5.30 6.43
N SER A 134 -2.54 5.72 7.17
CA SER A 134 -2.80 7.14 7.43
C SER A 134 -1.62 7.84 8.10
N GLY A 135 -0.92 7.13 9.02
CA GLY A 135 0.25 7.64 9.73
C GLY A 135 1.44 7.97 8.84
N THR A 136 1.58 7.31 7.69
CA THR A 136 2.61 7.59 6.69
C THR A 136 2.11 8.54 5.60
N SER A 137 0.84 8.40 5.17
CA SER A 137 0.23 9.23 4.13
C SER A 137 0.15 10.71 4.51
N ILE A 138 -0.28 11.01 5.75
CA ILE A 138 -0.50 12.37 6.22
C ILE A 138 0.79 13.20 6.20
N PRO A 139 1.92 12.80 6.81
CA PRO A 139 3.13 13.59 6.74
C PRO A 139 3.78 13.59 5.35
N ALA A 140 3.72 12.50 4.59
CA ALA A 140 4.23 12.41 3.23
C ALA A 140 3.52 13.36 2.27
N SER A 141 2.21 13.59 2.46
CA SER A 141 1.40 14.46 1.59
C SER A 141 1.89 15.90 1.58
N ALA A 142 2.46 16.40 2.68
CA ALA A 142 3.06 17.73 2.72
C ALA A 142 4.28 17.85 1.79
N ILE A 143 5.11 16.79 1.73
CA ILE A 143 6.30 16.72 0.88
C ILE A 143 5.90 16.69 -0.60
N TYR A 144 4.95 15.82 -0.96
CA TYR A 144 4.44 15.74 -2.33
C TYR A 144 3.73 17.03 -2.75
N SER A 145 2.94 17.64 -1.84
CA SER A 145 2.25 18.89 -2.12
C SER A 145 3.22 20.04 -2.38
N ALA A 146 4.30 20.14 -1.60
CA ALA A 146 5.34 21.15 -1.81
C ALA A 146 6.05 20.99 -3.17
N ALA A 147 6.15 19.76 -3.67
CA ALA A 147 6.70 19.44 -4.99
C ALA A 147 5.65 19.50 -6.13
N GLY A 148 4.38 19.79 -5.82
CA GLY A 148 3.29 19.80 -6.81
C GLY A 148 2.92 18.42 -7.35
N ILE A 149 3.33 17.34 -6.68
CA ILE A 149 3.10 15.95 -7.11
C ILE A 149 1.78 15.42 -6.53
N PRO A 150 0.81 14.98 -7.34
CA PRO A 150 -0.39 14.33 -6.83
C PRO A 150 -0.11 13.01 -6.12
N GLN A 151 -0.78 12.83 -4.99
CA GLN A 151 -0.79 11.59 -4.20
C GLN A 151 -2.21 11.04 -4.13
N ILE A 152 -2.40 9.79 -4.55
CA ILE A 152 -3.68 9.08 -4.42
C ILE A 152 -3.47 7.93 -3.44
N SER A 153 -4.09 8.00 -2.25
CA SER A 153 -4.06 6.87 -1.33
C SER A 153 -5.18 5.88 -1.64
N PRO A 154 -4.85 4.59 -1.75
CA PRO A 154 -5.83 3.51 -1.95
C PRO A 154 -6.41 2.98 -0.64
N SER A 155 -6.00 3.51 0.53
CA SER A 155 -6.22 2.87 1.82
C SER A 155 -6.19 3.79 3.04
N ALA A 156 -5.57 4.98 2.97
CA ALA A 156 -5.53 5.89 4.11
C ALA A 156 -6.91 6.53 4.35
N THR A 157 -7.57 6.12 5.42
CA THR A 157 -8.96 6.49 5.73
C THR A 157 -9.08 7.70 6.65
N ASN A 158 -8.02 8.08 7.38
CA ASN A 158 -8.09 9.22 8.30
C ASN A 158 -8.47 10.53 7.56
N PRO A 159 -9.52 11.24 8.00
CA PRO A 159 -9.98 12.46 7.34
C PRO A 159 -8.92 13.56 7.22
N LYS A 160 -7.95 13.59 8.15
CA LYS A 160 -6.87 14.60 8.13
C LYS A 160 -6.05 14.54 6.83
N PHE A 161 -5.96 13.38 6.17
CA PHE A 161 -5.17 13.23 4.95
C PHE A 161 -5.58 14.23 3.84
N THR A 162 -6.87 14.39 3.58
CA THR A 162 -7.40 15.30 2.55
C THR A 162 -7.84 16.67 3.09
N ARG A 163 -7.82 16.87 4.44
CA ARG A 163 -8.31 18.09 5.07
C ARG A 163 -7.19 19.04 5.56
N GLN A 164 -5.96 18.83 5.08
CA GLN A 164 -4.82 19.72 5.34
C GLN A 164 -4.79 20.97 4.42
N GLY A 165 -5.71 21.06 3.46
CA GLY A 165 -5.78 22.17 2.49
C GLY A 165 -4.94 21.95 1.23
N PHE A 166 -4.25 20.83 1.09
CA PHE A 166 -3.50 20.48 -0.12
C PHE A 166 -4.44 20.14 -1.28
N LYS A 167 -4.08 20.59 -2.48
CA LYS A 167 -4.83 20.27 -3.71
C LYS A 167 -4.32 19.02 -4.43
N THR A 168 -3.27 18.42 -3.91
CA THR A 168 -2.56 17.27 -4.49
C THR A 168 -2.94 15.94 -3.84
N THR A 169 -3.78 15.93 -2.80
CA THR A 169 -4.14 14.71 -2.05
C THR A 169 -5.49 14.18 -2.47
N PHE A 170 -5.55 12.88 -2.79
CA PHE A 170 -6.76 12.17 -3.18
C PHE A 170 -6.84 10.81 -2.50
N ARG A 171 -8.05 10.29 -2.32
CA ARG A 171 -8.28 8.89 -1.90
C ARG A 171 -9.40 8.25 -2.72
N VAL A 172 -9.26 6.95 -2.97
CA VAL A 172 -10.25 6.15 -3.69
C VAL A 172 -11.04 5.20 -2.78
N VAL A 173 -11.01 5.44 -1.47
CA VAL A 173 -11.71 4.69 -0.43
C VAL A 173 -12.51 5.64 0.47
N ALA A 174 -13.53 5.12 1.16
CA ALA A 174 -14.29 5.88 2.15
C ALA A 174 -13.38 6.31 3.33
N ASP A 175 -13.68 7.44 3.96
CA ASP A 175 -12.94 7.91 5.12
C ASP A 175 -13.45 7.31 6.46
N ASP A 176 -12.71 7.55 7.55
CA ASP A 176 -13.07 7.07 8.88
C ASP A 176 -14.41 7.61 9.39
N VAL A 177 -14.86 8.78 8.90
CA VAL A 177 -16.18 9.32 9.28
C VAL A 177 -17.27 8.38 8.80
N HIS A 178 -17.18 7.92 7.54
CA HIS A 178 -18.12 6.95 7.00
C HIS A 178 -17.92 5.56 7.62
N LEU A 179 -16.68 5.08 7.68
CA LEU A 179 -16.31 3.76 8.19
C LEU A 179 -16.71 3.61 9.67
N GLY A 180 -16.25 4.49 10.53
CA GLY A 180 -16.53 4.47 11.96
C GLY A 180 -18.02 4.66 12.25
N SER A 181 -18.70 5.58 11.52
CA SER A 181 -20.13 5.78 11.71
C SER A 181 -20.97 4.56 11.35
N THR A 182 -20.64 3.88 10.28
CA THR A 182 -21.33 2.65 9.86
C THR A 182 -21.12 1.53 10.87
N LEU A 183 -19.89 1.30 11.30
CA LEU A 183 -19.55 0.27 12.28
C LEU A 183 -20.18 0.55 13.65
N GLY A 184 -20.18 1.79 14.10
CA GLY A 184 -20.81 2.18 15.36
C GLY A 184 -22.33 1.96 15.37
N LYS A 185 -23.00 2.36 14.29
CA LYS A 185 -24.43 2.07 14.11
C LYS A 185 -24.71 0.55 14.06
N TYR A 186 -23.87 -0.20 13.35
CA TYR A 186 -23.98 -1.65 13.25
C TYR A 186 -23.81 -2.34 14.62
N ALA A 187 -22.83 -1.90 15.41
CA ALA A 187 -22.59 -2.40 16.76
C ALA A 187 -23.83 -2.27 17.66
N VAL A 188 -24.49 -1.12 17.62
CA VAL A 188 -25.68 -0.84 18.46
C VAL A 188 -26.95 -1.47 17.88
N ALA A 189 -27.23 -1.21 16.59
CA ALA A 189 -28.51 -1.58 15.98
C ALA A 189 -28.59 -3.07 15.63
N THR A 190 -27.49 -3.68 15.16
CA THR A 190 -27.49 -5.06 14.66
C THR A 190 -26.91 -6.04 15.67
N LEU A 191 -25.73 -5.76 16.21
CA LEU A 191 -25.11 -6.63 17.21
C LEU A 191 -25.72 -6.45 18.60
N LYS A 192 -26.62 -5.45 18.78
CA LYS A 192 -27.29 -5.15 20.06
C LYS A 192 -26.32 -4.88 21.20
N GLY A 193 -25.15 -4.30 20.88
CA GLY A 193 -24.12 -3.93 21.83
C GLY A 193 -24.63 -2.92 22.86
N LYS A 194 -24.72 -3.36 24.14
CA LYS A 194 -25.18 -2.54 25.26
C LYS A 194 -24.01 -1.92 26.03
N SER A 195 -22.87 -2.62 26.05
CA SER A 195 -21.65 -2.25 26.74
C SER A 195 -20.46 -2.48 25.80
N ILE A 196 -19.93 -1.40 25.24
CA ILE A 196 -18.93 -1.47 24.18
C ILE A 196 -17.58 -1.00 24.71
N GLY A 197 -16.56 -1.85 24.58
CA GLY A 197 -15.18 -1.49 24.82
C GLY A 197 -14.51 -1.04 23.53
N VAL A 198 -13.65 -0.03 23.62
CA VAL A 198 -12.87 0.46 22.50
C VAL A 198 -11.39 0.31 22.83
N ILE A 199 -10.59 -0.12 21.88
CA ILE A 199 -9.12 -0.16 21.94
C ILE A 199 -8.60 0.50 20.68
N ASP A 200 -7.60 1.38 20.77
CA ASP A 200 -6.85 1.87 19.62
C ASP A 200 -5.35 1.63 19.78
N ASP A 201 -4.63 1.56 18.65
CA ASP A 201 -3.19 1.29 18.60
C ASP A 201 -2.32 2.56 18.61
N ARG A 202 -2.91 3.72 18.87
CA ARG A 202 -2.25 5.03 18.89
C ARG A 202 -1.67 5.49 17.55
N THR A 203 -1.91 4.76 16.46
CA THR A 203 -1.62 5.28 15.12
C THR A 203 -2.66 6.31 14.68
N ALA A 204 -2.32 7.12 13.68
CA ALA A 204 -3.27 8.08 13.14
C ALA A 204 -4.54 7.40 12.58
N TYR A 205 -4.41 6.19 12.00
CA TYR A 205 -5.55 5.38 11.57
C TYR A 205 -6.36 4.88 12.77
N GLY A 206 -5.71 4.14 13.69
CA GLY A 206 -6.41 3.48 14.79
C GLY A 206 -7.18 4.45 15.67
N GLN A 207 -6.57 5.61 16.02
CA GLN A 207 -7.24 6.68 16.74
C GLN A 207 -8.41 7.27 15.94
N GLY A 208 -8.19 7.58 14.66
CA GLY A 208 -9.21 8.21 13.82
C GLY A 208 -10.48 7.36 13.70
N VAL A 209 -10.35 6.09 13.34
CA VAL A 209 -11.50 5.20 13.19
C VAL A 209 -12.18 4.90 14.53
N ALA A 210 -11.42 4.79 15.63
CA ALA A 210 -11.97 4.58 16.96
C ALA A 210 -12.78 5.79 17.46
N GLU A 211 -12.30 7.01 17.23
CA GLU A 211 -13.02 8.25 17.57
C GLU A 211 -14.36 8.35 16.82
N GLU A 212 -14.36 8.09 15.51
CA GLU A 212 -15.60 8.15 14.71
C GLU A 212 -16.57 7.01 15.07
N PHE A 213 -16.06 5.83 15.37
CA PHE A 213 -16.85 4.72 15.90
C PHE A 213 -17.54 5.10 17.23
N GLU A 214 -16.79 5.66 18.18
CA GLU A 214 -17.36 6.09 19.47
C GLU A 214 -18.42 7.17 19.33
N LYS A 215 -18.19 8.16 18.46
CA LYS A 215 -19.19 9.20 18.15
C LYS A 215 -20.48 8.56 17.67
N ALA A 216 -20.38 7.61 16.77
CA ALA A 216 -21.55 6.94 16.20
C ALA A 216 -22.27 6.05 17.21
N VAL A 217 -21.54 5.30 18.05
CA VAL A 217 -22.12 4.51 19.14
C VAL A 217 -22.93 5.42 20.08
N LYS A 218 -22.34 6.53 20.52
CA LYS A 218 -23.01 7.50 21.41
C LYS A 218 -24.26 8.10 20.74
N ALA A 219 -24.15 8.50 19.45
CA ALA A 219 -25.27 9.02 18.68
C ALA A 219 -26.41 8.01 18.48
N ALA A 220 -26.08 6.70 18.40
CA ALA A 220 -27.05 5.61 18.31
C ALA A 220 -27.64 5.18 19.66
N GLY A 221 -27.30 5.86 20.77
CA GLY A 221 -27.77 5.53 22.13
C GLY A 221 -27.02 4.39 22.80
N GLY A 222 -25.90 3.92 22.23
CA GLY A 222 -25.03 2.91 22.81
C GLY A 222 -24.13 3.48 23.92
N LYS A 223 -23.57 2.59 24.75
CA LYS A 223 -22.68 2.98 25.85
C LYS A 223 -21.25 2.52 25.58
N ILE A 224 -20.31 3.45 25.59
CA ILE A 224 -18.88 3.14 25.69
C ILE A 224 -18.54 2.87 27.15
N ALA A 225 -18.17 1.62 27.46
CA ALA A 225 -17.82 1.19 28.80
C ALA A 225 -16.38 1.50 29.16
N GLY A 226 -15.52 1.64 28.17
CA GLY A 226 -14.14 2.05 28.34
C GLY A 226 -13.41 2.20 27.01
N HIS A 227 -12.41 3.05 27.02
CA HIS A 227 -11.46 3.21 25.93
C HIS A 227 -10.06 2.91 26.46
N GLU A 228 -9.45 1.89 25.95
CA GLU A 228 -8.11 1.42 26.32
C GLU A 228 -7.15 1.64 25.14
N PHE A 229 -5.86 1.61 25.41
CA PHE A 229 -4.85 1.95 24.42
C PHE A 229 -3.78 0.88 24.35
N THR A 230 -3.30 0.64 23.14
CA THR A 230 -2.15 -0.23 22.88
C THR A 230 -1.19 0.45 21.89
N THR A 231 -0.35 -0.32 21.23
CA THR A 231 0.50 0.16 20.12
C THR A 231 0.41 -0.82 18.94
N ASP A 232 0.79 -0.36 17.77
CA ASP A 232 0.90 -1.15 16.55
C ASP A 232 1.95 -2.29 16.60
N LYS A 233 2.74 -2.32 17.66
CA LYS A 233 3.80 -3.32 17.91
C LYS A 233 3.55 -4.18 19.16
N ALA A 234 2.43 -3.95 19.85
CA ALA A 234 2.11 -4.69 21.05
C ALA A 234 1.76 -6.15 20.75
N THR A 235 2.13 -7.04 21.67
CA THR A 235 1.87 -8.47 21.59
C THR A 235 1.14 -9.02 22.82
N ASP A 236 1.06 -8.22 23.89
CA ASP A 236 0.35 -8.57 25.13
C ASP A 236 -0.75 -7.54 25.41
N PHE A 237 -1.97 -8.06 25.57
CA PHE A 237 -3.20 -7.29 25.77
C PHE A 237 -3.93 -7.71 27.04
N ASN A 238 -3.35 -8.60 27.86
CA ASN A 238 -4.02 -9.20 29.01
C ASN A 238 -4.54 -8.15 30.00
N ALA A 239 -3.78 -7.08 30.27
CA ALA A 239 -4.20 -6.03 31.21
C ALA A 239 -5.45 -5.28 30.70
N ILE A 240 -5.41 -4.77 29.46
CA ILE A 240 -6.52 -4.01 28.87
C ILE A 240 -7.75 -4.90 28.65
N LEU A 241 -7.55 -6.16 28.21
CA LEU A 241 -8.64 -7.12 28.03
C LEU A 241 -9.27 -7.51 29.36
N THR A 242 -8.50 -7.67 30.44
CA THR A 242 -9.01 -7.93 31.79
C THR A 242 -9.84 -6.76 32.30
N THR A 243 -9.41 -5.52 32.04
CA THR A 243 -10.18 -4.30 32.35
C THR A 243 -11.54 -4.33 31.64
N LEU A 244 -11.57 -4.58 30.34
CA LEU A 244 -12.81 -4.66 29.56
C LEU A 244 -13.69 -5.84 30.00
N LYS A 245 -13.09 -6.98 30.33
CA LYS A 245 -13.82 -8.13 30.91
C LYS A 245 -14.53 -7.76 32.19
N GLY A 246 -13.85 -7.03 33.11
CA GLY A 246 -14.45 -6.51 34.35
C GLY A 246 -15.64 -5.58 34.09
N LYS A 247 -15.64 -4.82 33.00
CA LYS A 247 -16.73 -3.96 32.56
C LYS A 247 -17.86 -4.72 31.86
N LYS A 248 -17.73 -6.03 31.67
CA LYS A 248 -18.71 -6.93 31.02
C LYS A 248 -19.12 -6.44 29.64
N VAL A 249 -18.14 -6.06 28.82
CA VAL A 249 -18.39 -5.61 27.45
C VAL A 249 -18.94 -6.78 26.60
N ASP A 250 -19.89 -6.47 25.71
CA ASP A 250 -20.49 -7.40 24.76
C ASP A 250 -19.97 -7.18 23.33
N VAL A 251 -19.32 -6.05 23.08
CA VAL A 251 -18.57 -5.74 21.86
C VAL A 251 -17.23 -5.13 22.24
N VAL A 252 -16.15 -5.55 21.60
CA VAL A 252 -14.82 -4.92 21.62
C VAL A 252 -14.56 -4.39 20.22
N PHE A 253 -14.41 -3.08 20.08
CA PHE A 253 -13.93 -2.45 18.87
C PHE A 253 -12.43 -2.21 18.95
N PHE A 254 -11.70 -2.55 17.89
CA PHE A 254 -10.27 -2.30 17.77
C PHE A 254 -9.96 -1.43 16.57
N GLY A 255 -9.42 -0.23 16.81
CA GLY A 255 -8.82 0.63 15.80
C GLY A 255 -7.34 0.28 15.64
N GLY A 256 -7.02 -0.43 14.57
CA GLY A 256 -5.66 -0.87 14.26
C GLY A 256 -5.65 -1.96 13.18
N MET A 257 -4.51 -2.65 13.03
CA MET A 257 -4.26 -3.58 11.94
C MET A 257 -4.37 -5.04 12.40
N ASP A 258 -4.55 -5.95 11.44
CA ASP A 258 -4.74 -7.38 11.66
C ASP A 258 -3.59 -8.07 12.41
N ALA A 259 -2.35 -7.61 12.21
CA ALA A 259 -1.17 -8.13 12.90
C ALA A 259 -1.27 -8.00 14.44
N VAL A 260 -1.99 -6.99 14.93
CA VAL A 260 -2.28 -6.77 16.35
C VAL A 260 -3.61 -7.42 16.74
N ALA A 261 -4.63 -7.35 15.87
CA ALA A 261 -5.95 -7.91 16.14
C ALA A 261 -5.92 -9.43 16.30
N GLY A 262 -5.16 -10.18 15.51
CA GLY A 262 -5.08 -11.64 15.59
C GLY A 262 -4.63 -12.14 16.96
N PRO A 263 -3.47 -11.71 17.48
CA PRO A 263 -3.04 -12.00 18.85
C PRO A 263 -4.02 -11.52 19.92
N MET A 264 -4.67 -10.37 19.73
CA MET A 264 -5.68 -9.85 20.67
C MET A 264 -6.91 -10.78 20.75
N ILE A 265 -7.40 -11.28 19.61
CA ILE A 265 -8.50 -12.26 19.56
C ILE A 265 -8.11 -13.55 20.28
N LYS A 266 -6.85 -14.03 20.13
CA LYS A 266 -6.35 -15.19 20.88
C LYS A 266 -6.41 -14.97 22.39
N GLN A 267 -5.96 -13.82 22.85
CA GLN A 267 -5.95 -13.49 24.29
C GLN A 267 -7.36 -13.29 24.84
N MET A 268 -8.29 -12.71 24.04
CA MET A 268 -9.71 -12.68 24.40
C MET A 268 -10.27 -14.09 24.67
N ALA A 269 -9.99 -15.04 23.77
CA ALA A 269 -10.42 -16.43 23.94
C ALA A 269 -9.80 -17.09 25.18
N GLN A 270 -8.50 -16.90 25.41
CA GLN A 270 -7.79 -17.40 26.60
C GLN A 270 -8.37 -16.84 27.90
N LEU A 271 -8.76 -15.57 27.92
CA LEU A 271 -9.40 -14.92 29.03
C LEU A 271 -10.90 -15.26 29.17
N GLY A 272 -11.46 -16.03 28.25
CA GLY A 272 -12.89 -16.39 28.25
C GLY A 272 -13.81 -15.21 27.94
N ILE A 273 -13.34 -14.19 27.24
CA ILE A 273 -14.14 -13.04 26.79
C ILE A 273 -14.93 -13.46 25.56
N LYS A 274 -16.28 -13.46 25.68
CA LYS A 274 -17.20 -13.87 24.61
C LYS A 274 -17.78 -12.69 23.81
N ALA A 275 -17.28 -11.48 24.05
CA ALA A 275 -17.68 -10.29 23.31
C ALA A 275 -17.45 -10.48 21.80
N LYS A 276 -18.31 -9.86 20.98
CA LYS A 276 -18.04 -9.71 19.54
C LYS A 276 -16.82 -8.83 19.37
N PHE A 277 -15.96 -9.16 18.40
CA PHE A 277 -14.81 -8.34 18.04
C PHE A 277 -15.11 -7.56 16.76
N MET A 278 -14.82 -6.27 16.75
CA MET A 278 -15.04 -5.42 15.59
C MET A 278 -13.81 -4.59 15.28
N GLY A 279 -13.65 -4.23 14.02
CA GLY A 279 -12.66 -3.23 13.62
C GLY A 279 -12.97 -2.68 12.23
N GLY A 280 -12.13 -1.75 11.79
CA GLY A 280 -12.22 -1.17 10.45
C GLY A 280 -11.63 -2.08 9.38
N ASP A 281 -11.25 -1.47 8.27
CA ASP A 281 -10.65 -2.13 7.11
C ASP A 281 -9.27 -2.74 7.41
N GLY A 282 -8.52 -2.15 8.33
CA GLY A 282 -7.19 -2.63 8.74
C GLY A 282 -7.17 -4.04 9.35
N ILE A 283 -8.30 -4.54 9.88
CA ILE A 283 -8.42 -5.92 10.35
C ILE A 283 -9.11 -6.85 9.35
N CYS A 284 -9.64 -6.30 8.24
CA CYS A 284 -10.50 -7.03 7.31
C CYS A 284 -9.72 -7.87 6.28
N SER A 285 -8.54 -8.36 6.64
CA SER A 285 -7.64 -9.11 5.75
C SER A 285 -7.97 -10.60 5.67
N SER A 286 -7.50 -11.27 4.62
CA SER A 286 -7.55 -12.73 4.52
C SER A 286 -6.52 -13.44 5.42
N GLU A 287 -5.57 -12.69 6.01
CA GLU A 287 -4.59 -13.22 6.97
C GLU A 287 -5.11 -13.26 8.41
N LEU A 288 -6.12 -12.45 8.78
CA LEU A 288 -6.62 -12.40 10.14
C LEU A 288 -7.00 -13.78 10.72
N PRO A 289 -7.66 -14.69 9.97
CA PRO A 289 -7.94 -16.04 10.47
C PRO A 289 -6.69 -16.83 10.83
N LYS A 290 -5.61 -16.71 10.06
CA LYS A 290 -4.34 -17.38 10.35
C LYS A 290 -3.68 -16.77 11.59
N LEU A 291 -3.72 -15.44 11.71
CA LEU A 291 -3.18 -14.71 12.87
C LEU A 291 -3.94 -15.03 14.16
N ALA A 292 -5.26 -15.18 14.09
CA ALA A 292 -6.10 -15.53 15.23
C ALA A 292 -6.16 -17.05 15.53
N GLY A 293 -5.89 -17.89 14.53
CA GLY A 293 -5.92 -19.35 14.63
C GLY A 293 -7.26 -19.88 15.14
N ASP A 294 -7.23 -20.92 15.98
CA ASP A 294 -8.44 -21.59 16.52
C ASP A 294 -9.30 -20.69 17.44
N ALA A 295 -8.81 -19.52 17.81
CA ALA A 295 -9.59 -18.52 18.54
C ALA A 295 -10.64 -17.84 17.65
N MET A 296 -10.46 -17.85 16.32
CA MET A 296 -11.40 -17.30 15.37
C MET A 296 -12.63 -18.20 15.26
N LYS A 297 -13.79 -17.70 15.65
CA LYS A 297 -15.06 -18.42 15.51
C LYS A 297 -15.95 -17.73 14.49
N ASP A 298 -16.81 -18.51 13.84
CA ASP A 298 -17.78 -17.99 12.88
C ASP A 298 -18.67 -16.92 13.53
N ASP A 299 -18.92 -15.84 12.79
CA ASP A 299 -19.75 -14.72 13.22
C ASP A 299 -19.34 -14.08 14.56
N GLN A 300 -18.06 -14.18 14.93
CA GLN A 300 -17.51 -13.53 16.12
C GLN A 300 -16.82 -12.21 15.79
N VAL A 301 -16.17 -12.13 14.63
CA VAL A 301 -15.42 -10.95 14.17
C VAL A 301 -16.16 -10.28 13.04
N PHE A 302 -16.30 -8.96 13.15
CA PHE A 302 -16.93 -8.10 12.16
C PHE A 302 -15.99 -6.97 11.76
N CYS A 303 -15.95 -6.65 10.48
CA CYS A 303 -15.16 -5.54 9.96
C CYS A 303 -15.86 -4.91 8.75
N ALA A 304 -15.32 -3.82 8.24
CA ALA A 304 -15.80 -3.26 7.00
C ALA A 304 -14.60 -2.88 6.12
N GLU A 305 -14.63 -3.30 4.86
CA GLU A 305 -13.72 -2.76 3.85
C GLU A 305 -14.19 -1.35 3.45
N ALA A 306 -13.25 -0.43 3.26
CA ALA A 306 -13.55 0.96 2.91
C ALA A 306 -13.86 1.15 1.41
N GLY A 307 -14.62 0.23 0.85
CA GLY A 307 -15.08 0.20 -0.53
C GLY A 307 -16.09 -0.92 -0.75
N GLY A 308 -16.58 -1.05 -2.00
CA GLY A 308 -17.50 -2.13 -2.35
C GLY A 308 -18.17 -1.94 -3.70
N VAL A 309 -18.47 -3.04 -4.35
CA VAL A 309 -19.14 -3.08 -5.66
C VAL A 309 -20.43 -3.88 -5.61
N GLU A 310 -21.39 -3.46 -6.43
CA GLU A 310 -22.67 -4.11 -6.59
C GLU A 310 -23.02 -4.26 -8.09
N GLY A 311 -24.03 -5.08 -8.37
CA GLY A 311 -24.56 -5.25 -9.71
C GLY A 311 -23.49 -5.75 -10.71
N GLU A 312 -23.47 -5.15 -11.89
CA GLU A 312 -22.59 -5.56 -12.99
C GLU A 312 -21.10 -5.38 -12.69
N GLN A 313 -20.72 -4.43 -11.81
CA GLN A 313 -19.33 -4.20 -11.44
C GLN A 313 -18.75 -5.34 -10.61
N LYS A 314 -19.57 -6.18 -9.96
CA LYS A 314 -19.08 -7.39 -9.26
C LYS A 314 -18.29 -8.31 -10.20
N ALA A 315 -18.73 -8.47 -11.45
CA ALA A 315 -18.01 -9.29 -12.42
C ALA A 315 -16.58 -8.79 -12.70
N GLY A 316 -16.41 -7.47 -12.78
CA GLY A 316 -15.09 -6.84 -12.94
C GLY A 316 -14.17 -7.10 -11.74
N MET A 317 -14.70 -6.95 -10.52
CA MET A 317 -13.96 -7.23 -9.29
C MET A 317 -13.57 -8.72 -9.20
N GLU A 318 -14.47 -9.65 -9.50
CA GLU A 318 -14.15 -11.07 -9.46
C GLU A 318 -13.15 -11.49 -10.55
N LYS A 319 -13.23 -10.86 -11.72
CA LYS A 319 -12.19 -11.03 -12.75
C LYS A 319 -10.84 -10.52 -12.25
N PHE A 320 -10.79 -9.32 -11.66
CA PHE A 320 -9.54 -8.80 -11.08
C PHE A 320 -8.93 -9.76 -10.06
N LYS A 321 -9.73 -10.26 -9.11
CA LYS A 321 -9.28 -11.23 -8.10
C LYS A 321 -8.72 -12.51 -8.74
N THR A 322 -9.38 -13.01 -9.78
CA THR A 322 -8.96 -14.21 -10.51
C THR A 322 -7.61 -14.00 -11.21
N ASP A 323 -7.48 -12.90 -11.95
CA ASP A 323 -6.26 -12.55 -12.67
C ASP A 323 -5.09 -12.27 -11.71
N PHE A 324 -5.38 -11.56 -10.61
CA PHE A 324 -4.40 -11.29 -9.54
C PHE A 324 -3.88 -12.59 -8.94
N LYS A 325 -4.77 -13.52 -8.59
CA LYS A 325 -4.37 -14.83 -8.05
C LYS A 325 -3.58 -15.66 -9.04
N ALA A 326 -3.97 -15.67 -10.31
CA ALA A 326 -3.25 -16.36 -11.38
C ALA A 326 -1.83 -15.81 -11.55
N LYS A 327 -1.67 -14.49 -11.46
CA LYS A 327 -0.41 -13.79 -11.68
C LYS A 327 0.56 -13.89 -10.51
N TYR A 328 0.07 -13.72 -9.28
CA TYR A 328 0.91 -13.59 -8.09
C TYR A 328 0.86 -14.81 -7.17
N ASN A 329 0.06 -15.83 -7.52
CA ASN A 329 -0.20 -17.00 -6.65
C ASN A 329 -0.61 -16.63 -5.22
N ALA A 330 -1.34 -15.52 -5.08
CA ALA A 330 -1.82 -14.96 -3.82
C ALA A 330 -3.26 -14.47 -3.96
N ASP A 331 -4.04 -14.63 -2.92
CA ASP A 331 -5.37 -14.00 -2.84
C ASP A 331 -5.23 -12.52 -2.49
N VAL A 332 -6.12 -11.70 -3.05
CA VAL A 332 -6.23 -10.28 -2.66
C VAL A 332 -6.46 -10.17 -1.15
N GLN A 333 -5.61 -9.37 -0.49
CA GLN A 333 -5.78 -9.11 0.94
C GLN A 333 -6.93 -8.13 1.19
N VAL A 334 -6.75 -6.88 0.79
CA VAL A 334 -7.78 -5.83 0.89
C VAL A 334 -7.65 -4.83 -0.25
N TYR A 335 -6.45 -4.23 -0.44
CA TYR A 335 -6.31 -2.97 -1.13
C TYR A 335 -5.81 -3.05 -2.58
N ALA A 336 -5.32 -4.19 -3.06
CA ALA A 336 -4.81 -4.33 -4.42
C ALA A 336 -5.75 -3.78 -5.51
N PRO A 337 -7.10 -4.02 -5.48
CA PRO A 337 -8.00 -3.48 -6.48
C PRO A 337 -8.12 -1.94 -6.42
N TYR A 338 -8.01 -1.35 -5.21
CA TYR A 338 -8.04 0.11 -5.04
C TYR A 338 -6.75 0.76 -5.52
N VAL A 339 -5.60 0.12 -5.33
CA VAL A 339 -4.31 0.54 -5.91
C VAL A 339 -4.36 0.49 -7.42
N TYR A 340 -4.88 -0.60 -7.97
CA TYR A 340 -5.07 -0.77 -9.40
C TYR A 340 -5.93 0.36 -10.00
N ASP A 341 -7.06 0.67 -9.38
CA ASP A 341 -7.94 1.76 -9.84
C ASP A 341 -7.28 3.13 -9.65
N ALA A 342 -6.62 3.40 -8.54
CA ALA A 342 -5.92 4.66 -8.29
C ALA A 342 -4.86 4.92 -9.37
N MET A 343 -4.10 3.89 -9.76
CA MET A 343 -3.13 3.96 -10.85
C MET A 343 -3.80 4.27 -12.19
N ASN A 344 -4.88 3.56 -12.50
CA ASN A 344 -5.62 3.77 -13.75
C ASN A 344 -6.25 5.17 -13.81
N VAL A 345 -6.81 5.69 -12.71
CA VAL A 345 -7.35 7.06 -12.62
C VAL A 345 -6.27 8.11 -12.83
N LEU A 346 -5.09 7.93 -12.21
CA LEU A 346 -3.96 8.83 -12.37
C LEU A 346 -3.52 8.92 -13.84
N VAL A 347 -3.32 7.76 -14.47
CA VAL A 347 -2.88 7.68 -15.89
C VAL A 347 -3.98 8.17 -16.83
N ALA A 348 -5.25 7.88 -16.55
CA ALA A 348 -6.36 8.41 -17.33
C ALA A 348 -6.40 9.96 -17.32
N ALA A 349 -6.09 10.56 -16.16
CA ALA A 349 -5.97 12.03 -16.08
C ALA A 349 -4.81 12.57 -16.92
N MET A 350 -3.65 11.88 -16.92
CA MET A 350 -2.50 12.23 -17.77
C MET A 350 -2.87 12.13 -19.26
N VAL A 351 -3.52 11.04 -19.68
CA VAL A 351 -3.95 10.83 -21.05
C VAL A 351 -4.96 11.91 -21.48
N LYS A 352 -5.93 12.23 -20.64
CA LYS A 352 -6.92 13.27 -20.91
C LYS A 352 -6.31 14.67 -20.98
N ALA A 353 -5.25 14.94 -20.21
CA ALA A 353 -4.48 16.18 -20.26
C ALA A 353 -3.42 16.18 -21.37
N ASP A 354 -3.22 15.07 -22.06
CA ASP A 354 -2.14 14.81 -23.02
C ASP A 354 -0.76 15.19 -22.46
N SER A 355 -0.52 14.92 -21.16
CA SER A 355 0.70 15.35 -20.45
C SER A 355 0.96 14.55 -19.19
N SER A 356 2.22 14.23 -18.91
CA SER A 356 2.69 13.73 -17.62
C SER A 356 3.12 14.85 -16.65
N ASP A 357 3.07 16.12 -17.05
CA ASP A 357 3.35 17.25 -16.17
C ASP A 357 2.24 17.39 -15.12
N PRO A 358 2.56 17.25 -13.81
CA PRO A 358 1.59 17.39 -12.73
C PRO A 358 0.78 18.68 -12.80
N ALA A 359 1.40 19.81 -13.17
CA ALA A 359 0.70 21.09 -13.27
C ALA A 359 -0.42 21.09 -14.32
N LYS A 360 -0.31 20.24 -15.34
CA LYS A 360 -1.30 20.13 -16.44
C LYS A 360 -2.40 19.12 -16.12
N TYR A 361 -2.05 17.95 -15.57
CA TYR A 361 -3.04 16.90 -15.38
C TYR A 361 -3.72 16.93 -13.99
N LEU A 362 -3.15 17.60 -12.97
CA LEU A 362 -3.75 17.72 -11.65
C LEU A 362 -5.18 18.32 -11.70
N PRO A 363 -5.48 19.38 -12.44
CA PRO A 363 -6.85 19.87 -12.58
C PRO A 363 -7.79 18.84 -13.21
N VAL A 364 -7.30 18.04 -14.13
CA VAL A 364 -8.05 16.96 -14.79
C VAL A 364 -8.31 15.82 -13.80
N LEU A 365 -7.31 15.45 -13.00
CA LEU A 365 -7.44 14.46 -11.93
C LEU A 365 -8.48 14.90 -10.91
N ALA A 366 -8.40 16.13 -10.41
CA ALA A 366 -9.35 16.68 -9.44
C ALA A 366 -10.79 16.74 -9.99
N ALA A 367 -10.95 16.90 -11.31
CA ALA A 367 -12.25 16.88 -11.98
C ALA A 367 -12.74 15.48 -12.38
N THR A 368 -12.08 14.41 -11.92
CA THR A 368 -12.52 13.03 -12.19
C THR A 368 -13.93 12.81 -11.72
N THR A 369 -14.79 12.35 -12.63
CA THR A 369 -16.20 12.07 -12.37
C THR A 369 -16.58 10.77 -13.06
N ASP A 370 -17.24 9.89 -12.33
CA ASP A 370 -17.83 8.63 -12.80
C ASP A 370 -16.86 7.70 -13.57
N TYR A 371 -15.58 7.72 -13.15
CA TYR A 371 -14.58 6.80 -13.69
C TYR A 371 -14.95 5.37 -13.30
N LYS A 372 -15.04 4.48 -14.28
CA LYS A 372 -15.44 3.07 -14.11
C LYS A 372 -14.25 2.23 -13.70
N GLY A 373 -14.07 2.05 -12.40
CA GLY A 373 -13.04 1.17 -11.82
C GLY A 373 -13.58 -0.22 -11.49
N VAL A 374 -12.68 -1.13 -11.14
CA VAL A 374 -13.05 -2.46 -10.62
C VAL A 374 -13.62 -2.39 -9.20
N THR A 375 -13.31 -1.30 -8.47
CA THR A 375 -13.80 -1.03 -7.12
C THR A 375 -15.10 -0.22 -7.08
N GLY A 376 -15.60 0.18 -8.23
CA GLY A 376 -16.79 1.02 -8.36
C GLY A 376 -16.55 2.27 -9.19
N ASN A 377 -17.52 3.19 -9.16
CA ASN A 377 -17.39 4.47 -9.83
C ASN A 377 -16.61 5.45 -8.96
N ILE A 378 -15.54 6.03 -9.52
CA ILE A 378 -14.68 6.97 -8.81
C ILE A 378 -14.99 8.40 -9.27
N SER A 379 -15.33 9.24 -8.32
CA SER A 379 -15.48 10.69 -8.48
C SER A 379 -14.87 11.36 -7.26
N PHE A 380 -14.12 12.43 -7.45
CA PHE A 380 -13.55 13.18 -6.32
C PHE A 380 -14.42 14.39 -5.93
N ASP A 381 -14.48 14.70 -4.65
CA ASP A 381 -15.00 15.96 -4.15
C ASP A 381 -13.93 17.07 -4.16
N GLU A 382 -14.27 18.25 -3.69
CA GLU A 382 -13.37 19.42 -3.62
C GLU A 382 -12.15 19.23 -2.71
N LYS A 383 -12.19 18.23 -1.83
CA LYS A 383 -11.08 17.88 -0.90
C LYS A 383 -10.19 16.78 -1.43
N GLY A 384 -10.63 16.08 -2.51
CA GLY A 384 -9.99 14.89 -3.04
C GLY A 384 -10.48 13.59 -2.42
N ASP A 385 -11.55 13.62 -1.62
CA ASP A 385 -12.21 12.41 -1.11
C ASP A 385 -13.10 11.80 -2.20
N ILE A 386 -13.25 10.46 -2.17
CA ILE A 386 -14.20 9.78 -3.06
C ILE A 386 -15.63 10.19 -2.71
N LYS A 387 -16.42 10.56 -3.71
CA LYS A 387 -17.86 10.82 -3.54
C LYS A 387 -18.61 9.50 -3.43
N ASN A 388 -19.52 9.42 -2.45
CA ASN A 388 -20.38 8.24 -2.26
C ASN A 388 -19.59 6.93 -2.14
N GLY A 389 -18.44 6.97 -1.46
CA GLY A 389 -17.61 5.80 -1.20
C GLY A 389 -18.43 4.72 -0.50
N ALA A 390 -18.51 3.52 -1.09
CA ALA A 390 -19.19 2.40 -0.47
C ALA A 390 -18.36 1.81 0.66
N LEU A 391 -19.00 1.02 1.52
CA LEU A 391 -18.39 0.16 2.52
C LEU A 391 -18.95 -1.25 2.36
N THR A 392 -18.12 -2.26 2.52
CA THR A 392 -18.56 -3.65 2.56
C THR A 392 -18.40 -4.21 3.96
N LEU A 393 -19.54 -4.43 4.63
CA LEU A 393 -19.55 -5.12 5.92
C LEU A 393 -19.23 -6.60 5.73
N MET A 394 -18.33 -7.11 6.54
CA MET A 394 -17.81 -8.46 6.49
C MET A 394 -17.89 -9.15 7.85
N THR A 395 -18.01 -10.46 7.81
CA THR A 395 -17.70 -11.37 8.93
C THR A 395 -16.78 -12.48 8.43
N TYR A 396 -16.45 -13.41 9.31
CA TYR A 396 -15.65 -14.59 8.97
C TYR A 396 -16.45 -15.86 9.24
N LYS A 397 -16.46 -16.78 8.28
CA LYS A 397 -17.07 -18.10 8.35
C LYS A 397 -16.16 -19.16 7.74
N GLY A 398 -15.92 -20.24 8.45
CA GLY A 398 -14.97 -21.27 8.02
C GLY A 398 -13.58 -20.73 7.68
N GLY A 399 -13.12 -19.72 8.42
CA GLY A 399 -11.83 -19.06 8.19
C GLY A 399 -11.76 -18.19 6.93
N LYS A 400 -12.90 -17.83 6.33
CA LYS A 400 -12.97 -16.97 5.12
C LYS A 400 -13.80 -15.73 5.38
N ARG A 401 -13.40 -14.61 4.78
CA ARG A 401 -14.22 -13.39 4.74
C ARG A 401 -15.56 -13.68 4.03
N THR A 402 -16.63 -13.21 4.63
CA THR A 402 -17.98 -13.38 4.12
C THR A 402 -18.68 -12.03 4.11
N GLU A 403 -19.10 -11.58 2.93
CA GLU A 403 -19.84 -10.34 2.74
C GLU A 403 -21.20 -10.43 3.45
N LEU A 404 -21.56 -9.40 4.21
CA LEU A 404 -22.86 -9.22 4.85
C LEU A 404 -23.72 -8.22 4.10
N ALA A 405 -23.17 -7.07 3.75
CA ALA A 405 -23.87 -6.02 3.02
C ALA A 405 -22.87 -5.01 2.44
N VAL A 406 -23.22 -4.40 1.33
CA VAL A 406 -22.58 -3.17 0.81
C VAL A 406 -23.43 -1.98 1.25
N ILE A 407 -22.81 -0.95 1.80
CA ILE A 407 -23.44 0.27 2.36
C ILE A 407 -22.87 1.49 1.66
N ARG A 408 -23.75 2.44 1.31
CA ARG A 408 -23.40 3.73 0.68
C ARG A 408 -23.89 4.91 1.53
#